data_a57093d7ceb68273d2979eee4ad234e1
#
_entry.id   a57093d7ceb68273d2979eee4ad234e1
#
_cell.length_a   1.000
_cell.length_b   1.000
_cell.length_c   1.000
_cell.angle_alpha   90.00
_cell.angle_beta   90.00
_cell.angle_gamma   90.00
#
_symmetry.space_group_name_H-M   'P 1'
#
loop_
_entity.id
_entity.type
_entity.pdbx_description
1 polymer ?
#
loop_
_entity_poly.entity_id
_entity_poly.type
_entity_poly.pdbx_seq_one_letter_code
_entity_poly.pdbx_strand_id
1 'polypeptide(L)'
;MNTETQQKPQKAQKKKSSPLVTAICILVIVCNLVYIFFSQQIHDFVGGRFYQPTSEMEGIIENVGFTWRSDYIMRSTKPELEQADIFNDHCVDDEDVNSALGCYSSADNRIYIYDVKGKELDGVKEAVLMHEVLHAIYDRLSDGRKEALNSDLKNYYEDHKDVFGDYMDAYSEEQYYTELHSIIGQRVYDNDLSDSLKNHYAKYFKNHDATVEFYKKYTAVLNAEEEKIEKAKDALDAMHGILENKRNTYRSNLDSYNKQVDYHNRQTELGNWSQSRYDYLVAQGKRIDEERDALNAYIDEYNVEVEKYNALLEEERQLFGKLDSRFETTTEKTESDNKT
;
A
#
# COMPACT_ATOMS: atom_id res chain seq x y z
N MET A 1 8.77 6.94 103.42
CA MET A 1 8.05 5.67 103.02
C MET A 1 7.32 5.96 101.74
N ASN A 2 8.00 5.70 100.58
CA ASN A 2 7.44 5.92 99.27
C ASN A 2 6.97 4.53 98.78
N THR A 3 5.68 4.39 98.56
CA THR A 3 5.09 3.20 97.95
C THR A 3 4.99 3.40 96.45
N GLU A 4 5.89 2.79 95.65
CA GLU A 4 5.83 2.75 94.16
C GLU A 4 4.74 1.72 93.78
N THR A 5 3.72 2.25 93.11
CA THR A 5 2.67 1.43 92.53
C THR A 5 3.07 0.97 91.13
N GLN A 6 3.49 -0.27 90.99
CA GLN A 6 3.79 -0.86 89.65
C GLN A 6 2.51 -1.06 88.85
N GLN A 7 2.32 -0.35 87.78
CA GLN A 7 1.28 -0.60 86.77
C GLN A 7 1.68 -1.78 85.89
N LYS A 8 0.85 -2.86 85.92
CA LYS A 8 0.97 -3.98 85.03
C LYS A 8 0.65 -3.53 83.54
N PRO A 9 1.41 -3.99 82.54
CA PRO A 9 1.08 -3.67 81.14
C PRO A 9 -0.23 -4.34 80.74
N GLN A 10 -1.18 -3.55 80.25
CA GLN A 10 -2.40 -4.03 79.59
C GLN A 10 -2.07 -4.79 78.34
N LYS A 11 -2.38 -6.09 78.28
CA LYS A 11 -2.34 -6.89 77.04
C LYS A 11 -3.35 -6.33 76.05
N ALA A 12 -2.87 -5.76 74.95
CA ALA A 12 -3.72 -5.36 73.82
C ALA A 12 -4.55 -6.56 73.32
N GLN A 13 -5.86 -6.49 73.51
CA GLN A 13 -6.79 -7.47 72.93
C GLN A 13 -6.74 -7.37 71.38
N LYS A 14 -6.19 -8.39 70.73
CA LYS A 14 -6.32 -8.56 69.25
C LYS A 14 -7.81 -8.70 68.95
N LYS A 15 -8.44 -7.66 68.40
CA LYS A 15 -9.75 -7.72 67.77
C LYS A 15 -9.70 -8.78 66.67
N LYS A 16 -10.38 -9.91 66.87
CA LYS A 16 -10.63 -10.92 65.82
C LYS A 16 -11.47 -10.22 64.72
N SER A 17 -10.92 -10.07 63.51
CA SER A 17 -11.68 -9.58 62.37
C SER A 17 -12.87 -10.51 62.12
N SER A 18 -14.03 -9.94 61.84
CA SER A 18 -15.22 -10.71 61.44
C SER A 18 -14.89 -11.56 60.22
N PRO A 19 -15.26 -12.85 60.14
CA PRO A 19 -15.01 -13.69 58.97
C PRO A 19 -15.58 -13.08 57.70
N LEU A 20 -16.66 -12.29 57.80
CA LEU A 20 -17.25 -11.54 56.69
C LEU A 20 -16.28 -10.45 56.18
N VAL A 21 -15.66 -9.68 57.06
CA VAL A 21 -14.68 -8.63 56.67
C VAL A 21 -13.47 -9.27 56.00
N THR A 22 -12.98 -10.40 56.52
CA THR A 22 -11.86 -11.13 55.93
C THR A 22 -12.21 -11.63 54.53
N ALA A 23 -13.41 -12.19 54.34
CA ALA A 23 -13.89 -12.65 53.01
C ALA A 23 -14.01 -11.49 52.01
N ILE A 24 -14.53 -10.33 52.42
CA ILE A 24 -14.60 -9.12 51.56
C ILE A 24 -13.20 -8.63 51.18
N CYS A 25 -12.26 -8.60 52.14
CA CYS A 25 -10.88 -8.20 51.82
C CYS A 25 -10.21 -9.15 50.80
N ILE A 26 -10.42 -10.47 50.96
CA ILE A 26 -9.91 -11.45 49.98
C ILE A 26 -10.55 -11.24 48.61
N LEU A 27 -11.86 -11.04 48.53
CA LEU A 27 -12.55 -10.77 47.27
C LEU A 27 -12.00 -9.52 46.56
N VAL A 28 -11.81 -8.42 47.32
CA VAL A 28 -11.24 -7.19 46.79
C VAL A 28 -9.81 -7.42 46.23
N ILE A 29 -8.99 -8.17 46.96
CA ILE A 29 -7.64 -8.49 46.52
C ILE A 29 -7.68 -9.33 45.21
N VAL A 30 -8.53 -10.35 45.17
CA VAL A 30 -8.71 -11.19 43.96
C VAL A 30 -9.22 -10.37 42.80
N CYS A 31 -10.21 -9.49 42.99
CA CYS A 31 -10.69 -8.59 41.92
C CYS A 31 -9.60 -7.65 41.43
N ASN A 32 -8.76 -7.08 42.31
CA ASN A 32 -7.63 -6.24 41.90
C ASN A 32 -6.58 -7.05 41.13
N LEU A 33 -6.25 -8.26 41.56
CA LEU A 33 -5.32 -9.13 40.83
C LEU A 33 -5.87 -9.47 39.45
N VAL A 34 -7.15 -9.86 39.34
CA VAL A 34 -7.81 -10.10 38.06
C VAL A 34 -7.74 -8.84 37.16
N TYR A 35 -8.04 -7.68 37.73
CA TYR A 35 -7.94 -6.43 36.97
C TYR A 35 -6.51 -6.14 36.49
N ILE A 36 -5.50 -6.29 37.35
CA ILE A 36 -4.09 -6.05 36.98
C ILE A 36 -3.62 -6.98 35.86
N PHE A 37 -3.97 -8.28 35.92
CA PHE A 37 -3.52 -9.26 34.94
C PHE A 37 -4.35 -9.30 33.67
N PHE A 38 -5.61 -8.85 33.69
CA PHE A 38 -6.56 -8.94 32.57
C PHE A 38 -7.15 -7.59 32.16
N SER A 39 -6.56 -6.47 32.60
CA SER A 39 -7.11 -5.13 32.31
C SER A 39 -7.31 -4.92 30.82
N GLN A 40 -6.32 -5.26 29.97
CA GLN A 40 -6.42 -5.11 28.53
C GLN A 40 -7.59 -5.93 27.94
N GLN A 41 -7.71 -7.21 28.34
CA GLN A 41 -8.79 -8.08 27.87
C GLN A 41 -10.17 -7.60 28.35
N ILE A 42 -10.24 -7.02 29.53
CA ILE A 42 -11.48 -6.42 30.07
C ILE A 42 -11.83 -5.16 29.26
N HIS A 43 -10.85 -4.31 28.96
CA HIS A 43 -11.04 -3.13 28.12
C HIS A 43 -11.49 -3.51 26.71
N ASP A 44 -10.83 -4.50 26.08
CA ASP A 44 -11.19 -4.97 24.75
C ASP A 44 -12.63 -5.54 24.74
N PHE A 45 -12.99 -6.35 25.75
CA PHE A 45 -14.33 -6.92 25.84
C PHE A 45 -15.40 -5.83 26.01
N VAL A 46 -15.17 -4.90 26.93
CA VAL A 46 -16.14 -3.81 27.21
C VAL A 46 -16.21 -2.86 26.03
N GLY A 47 -15.07 -2.43 25.49
CA GLY A 47 -15.00 -1.53 24.35
C GLY A 47 -15.67 -2.11 23.10
N GLY A 48 -15.36 -3.36 22.78
CA GLY A 48 -15.92 -4.05 21.61
C GLY A 48 -17.41 -4.30 21.69
N ARG A 49 -17.97 -4.49 22.91
CA ARG A 49 -19.40 -4.77 23.09
C ARG A 49 -20.31 -3.60 22.71
N PHE A 50 -19.84 -2.38 22.82
CA PHE A 50 -20.60 -1.17 22.51
C PHE A 50 -20.32 -0.60 21.13
N TYR A 51 -19.39 -1.20 20.39
CA TYR A 51 -19.12 -0.80 19.01
C TYR A 51 -20.27 -1.23 18.10
N GLN A 52 -20.76 -0.28 17.31
CA GLN A 52 -21.83 -0.47 16.32
C GLN A 52 -21.30 -0.02 14.96
N PRO A 53 -20.73 -0.92 14.15
CA PRO A 53 -20.24 -0.60 12.84
C PRO A 53 -21.38 -0.18 11.90
N THR A 54 -21.03 0.55 10.85
CA THR A 54 -21.91 0.74 9.69
C THR A 54 -22.17 -0.59 8.99
N SER A 55 -23.21 -0.71 8.18
CA SER A 55 -23.48 -1.93 7.42
C SER A 55 -22.36 -2.31 6.47
N GLU A 56 -21.67 -1.31 5.90
CA GLU A 56 -20.48 -1.52 5.04
C GLU A 56 -19.32 -2.09 5.85
N MET A 57 -18.99 -1.48 6.98
CA MET A 57 -17.93 -1.96 7.86
C MET A 57 -18.23 -3.37 8.41
N GLU A 58 -19.47 -3.68 8.76
CA GLU A 58 -19.84 -5.03 9.19
C GLU A 58 -19.60 -6.06 8.07
N GLY A 59 -19.92 -5.71 6.81
CA GLY A 59 -19.63 -6.57 5.66
C GLY A 59 -18.12 -6.83 5.50
N ILE A 60 -17.29 -5.80 5.64
CA ILE A 60 -15.81 -5.92 5.60
C ILE A 60 -15.33 -6.84 6.73
N ILE A 61 -15.83 -6.65 7.96
CA ILE A 61 -15.48 -7.48 9.12
C ILE A 61 -15.86 -8.95 8.89
N GLU A 62 -17.05 -9.21 8.35
CA GLU A 62 -17.52 -10.55 8.03
C GLU A 62 -16.65 -11.22 6.95
N ASN A 63 -16.27 -10.46 5.92
CA ASN A 63 -15.41 -10.93 4.82
C ASN A 63 -14.02 -11.35 5.33
N VAL A 64 -13.39 -10.55 6.18
CA VAL A 64 -12.09 -10.89 6.80
C VAL A 64 -12.20 -12.14 7.66
N GLY A 65 -13.30 -12.33 8.36
CA GLY A 65 -13.58 -13.57 9.09
C GLY A 65 -12.70 -13.77 10.32
N PHE A 66 -12.68 -12.81 11.22
CA PHE A 66 -11.95 -12.89 12.50
C PHE A 66 -12.40 -14.06 13.39
N THR A 67 -11.48 -14.65 14.16
CA THR A 67 -11.83 -15.57 15.24
C THR A 67 -12.49 -14.77 16.39
N TRP A 68 -13.14 -15.46 17.33
CA TRP A 68 -13.71 -14.79 18.50
C TRP A 68 -12.69 -13.94 19.27
N ARG A 69 -11.41 -14.35 19.29
CA ARG A 69 -10.33 -13.64 19.98
C ARG A 69 -9.96 -12.33 19.31
N SER A 70 -9.76 -12.33 18.00
CA SER A 70 -9.43 -11.13 17.25
C SER A 70 -10.64 -10.24 17.01
N ASP A 71 -11.85 -10.78 16.96
CA ASP A 71 -13.08 -10.00 16.85
C ASP A 71 -13.25 -9.02 18.03
N TYR A 72 -12.96 -9.45 19.27
CA TYR A 72 -12.98 -8.53 20.42
C TYR A 72 -11.90 -7.43 20.31
N ILE A 73 -10.69 -7.79 19.88
CA ILE A 73 -9.61 -6.83 19.69
C ILE A 73 -10.02 -5.82 18.62
N MET A 74 -10.42 -6.30 17.44
CA MET A 74 -10.87 -5.47 16.32
C MET A 74 -12.03 -4.56 16.71
N ARG A 75 -13.10 -5.10 17.33
CA ARG A 75 -14.24 -4.26 17.75
C ARG A 75 -13.88 -3.26 18.85
N SER A 76 -12.89 -3.54 19.69
CA SER A 76 -12.41 -2.59 20.71
C SER A 76 -11.67 -1.38 20.08
N THR A 77 -11.07 -1.56 18.91
CA THR A 77 -10.44 -0.46 18.17
C THR A 77 -11.43 0.37 17.34
N LYS A 78 -12.70 -0.05 17.27
CA LYS A 78 -13.80 0.66 16.61
C LYS A 78 -13.43 1.18 15.21
N PRO A 79 -13.09 0.29 14.26
CA PRO A 79 -12.65 0.71 12.94
C PRO A 79 -13.71 1.56 12.22
N GLU A 80 -13.28 2.64 11.58
CA GLU A 80 -14.14 3.58 10.84
C GLU A 80 -13.63 3.76 9.41
N LEU A 81 -14.58 3.86 8.45
CA LEU A 81 -14.30 4.29 7.09
C LEU A 81 -14.40 5.80 7.03
N GLU A 82 -13.37 6.47 6.56
CA GLU A 82 -13.28 7.93 6.54
C GLU A 82 -13.00 8.47 5.14
N GLN A 83 -13.57 9.63 4.85
CA GLN A 83 -13.22 10.39 3.66
C GLN A 83 -11.84 11.00 3.80
N ALA A 84 -11.24 11.37 2.67
CA ALA A 84 -9.84 11.79 2.59
C ALA A 84 -9.43 12.90 3.58
N ASP A 85 -10.26 13.92 3.76
CA ASP A 85 -9.96 15.05 4.66
C ASP A 85 -9.89 14.62 6.13
N ILE A 86 -10.87 13.85 6.59
CA ILE A 86 -10.94 13.35 7.98
C ILE A 86 -9.85 12.30 8.22
N PHE A 87 -9.66 11.40 7.26
CA PHE A 87 -8.63 10.37 7.34
C PHE A 87 -7.22 10.98 7.47
N ASN A 88 -6.93 12.01 6.67
CA ASN A 88 -5.64 12.69 6.70
C ASN A 88 -5.39 13.39 8.04
N ASP A 89 -6.44 13.93 8.69
CA ASP A 89 -6.32 14.53 10.02
C ASP A 89 -5.97 13.49 11.12
N HIS A 90 -6.33 12.22 10.93
CA HIS A 90 -6.07 11.16 11.89
C HIS A 90 -4.80 10.35 11.63
N CYS A 91 -4.44 10.14 10.36
CA CYS A 91 -3.46 9.14 9.95
C CYS A 91 -2.25 9.67 9.20
N VAL A 92 -2.26 10.93 8.75
CA VAL A 92 -1.16 11.48 7.97
C VAL A 92 -0.43 12.52 8.80
N ASP A 93 0.78 12.18 9.25
CA ASP A 93 1.72 13.16 9.78
C ASP A 93 2.38 13.90 8.60
N ASP A 94 2.66 15.20 8.76
CA ASP A 94 3.27 16.07 7.71
C ASP A 94 4.63 15.55 7.19
N GLU A 95 5.24 14.58 7.88
CA GLU A 95 6.52 13.97 7.54
C GLU A 95 6.40 12.61 6.81
N ASP A 96 5.22 12.00 6.75
CA ASP A 96 5.03 10.71 6.09
C ASP A 96 4.97 10.86 4.57
N VAL A 97 5.98 10.33 3.90
CA VAL A 97 6.10 10.34 2.43
C VAL A 97 5.17 9.29 1.79
N ASN A 98 4.74 8.29 2.54
CA ASN A 98 3.91 7.19 2.03
C ASN A 98 2.42 7.48 2.28
N SER A 99 1.60 7.28 1.23
CA SER A 99 0.14 7.31 1.39
C SER A 99 -0.30 6.07 2.17
N ALA A 100 -0.74 6.28 3.40
CA ALA A 100 -1.39 5.23 4.17
C ALA A 100 -2.83 5.04 3.67
N LEU A 101 -3.32 3.79 3.67
CA LEU A 101 -4.73 3.46 3.41
C LEU A 101 -5.49 3.17 4.70
N GLY A 102 -4.78 3.05 5.80
CA GLY A 102 -5.27 2.88 7.15
C GLY A 102 -4.22 3.23 8.18
N CYS A 103 -4.63 3.38 9.42
CA CYS A 103 -3.73 3.45 10.55
C CYS A 103 -4.38 2.93 11.84
N TYR A 104 -3.57 2.29 12.67
CA TYR A 104 -3.90 1.96 14.05
C TYR A 104 -3.20 2.93 14.99
N SER A 105 -3.98 3.75 15.70
CA SER A 105 -3.49 4.61 16.77
C SER A 105 -3.52 3.86 18.11
N SER A 106 -2.35 3.58 18.66
CA SER A 106 -2.22 2.95 19.97
C SER A 106 -2.61 3.92 21.10
N ALA A 107 -2.51 5.23 20.89
CA ALA A 107 -2.78 6.27 21.87
C ALA A 107 -4.27 6.33 22.29
N ASP A 108 -5.17 6.22 21.30
CA ASP A 108 -6.62 6.22 21.50
C ASP A 108 -7.30 4.88 21.23
N ASN A 109 -6.51 3.88 20.84
CA ASN A 109 -6.96 2.52 20.50
C ASN A 109 -8.00 2.53 19.38
N ARG A 110 -7.71 3.20 18.27
CA ARG A 110 -8.60 3.36 17.11
C ARG A 110 -7.96 2.87 15.82
N ILE A 111 -8.79 2.36 14.92
CA ILE A 111 -8.42 2.07 13.55
C ILE A 111 -9.21 2.99 12.63
N TYR A 112 -8.51 3.67 11.75
CA TYR A 112 -9.07 4.51 10.70
C TYR A 112 -8.70 3.92 9.35
N ILE A 113 -9.65 3.87 8.44
CA ILE A 113 -9.49 3.29 7.10
C ILE A 113 -9.98 4.29 6.08
N TYR A 114 -9.13 4.64 5.13
CA TYR A 114 -9.52 5.48 4.01
C TYR A 114 -10.59 4.76 3.17
N ASP A 115 -11.71 5.44 2.92
CA ASP A 115 -12.84 4.89 2.19
C ASP A 115 -12.58 4.88 0.68
N VAL A 116 -11.64 4.03 0.25
CA VAL A 116 -11.26 3.83 -1.15
C VAL A 116 -12.48 3.49 -1.98
N LYS A 117 -12.66 4.21 -3.10
CA LYS A 117 -13.77 4.02 -4.05
C LYS A 117 -13.30 3.34 -5.34
N GLY A 118 -14.17 2.53 -5.90
CA GLY A 118 -13.95 1.86 -7.18
C GLY A 118 -14.09 0.34 -7.05
N LYS A 119 -14.85 -0.26 -7.98
CA LYS A 119 -15.07 -1.73 -7.99
C LYS A 119 -13.82 -2.51 -8.35
N GLU A 120 -12.92 -1.89 -9.10
CA GLU A 120 -11.64 -2.45 -9.50
C GLU A 120 -10.68 -2.63 -8.31
N LEU A 121 -10.90 -1.86 -7.23
CA LEU A 121 -10.14 -1.92 -5.98
C LEU A 121 -10.86 -2.71 -4.88
N ASP A 122 -11.79 -3.59 -5.26
CA ASP A 122 -12.49 -4.48 -4.34
C ASP A 122 -11.50 -5.38 -3.58
N GLY A 123 -11.63 -5.43 -2.26
CA GLY A 123 -10.71 -6.14 -1.35
C GLY A 123 -9.69 -5.23 -0.64
N VAL A 124 -9.49 -3.98 -1.09
CA VAL A 124 -8.56 -3.04 -0.44
C VAL A 124 -8.93 -2.81 1.03
N LYS A 125 -10.21 -2.52 1.32
CA LYS A 125 -10.68 -2.21 2.68
C LYS A 125 -10.52 -3.39 3.63
N GLU A 126 -10.79 -4.61 3.14
CA GLU A 126 -10.56 -5.86 3.89
C GLU A 126 -9.08 -6.06 4.19
N ALA A 127 -8.22 -5.87 3.18
CA ALA A 127 -6.77 -6.00 3.33
C ALA A 127 -6.22 -4.97 4.32
N VAL A 128 -6.69 -3.72 4.27
CA VAL A 128 -6.30 -2.66 5.20
C VAL A 128 -6.80 -2.97 6.61
N LEU A 129 -8.08 -3.33 6.79
CA LEU A 129 -8.61 -3.69 8.11
C LEU A 129 -7.79 -4.83 8.74
N MET A 130 -7.44 -5.85 7.96
CA MET A 130 -6.60 -6.96 8.43
C MET A 130 -5.24 -6.45 8.91
N HIS A 131 -4.59 -5.58 8.12
CA HIS A 131 -3.28 -5.01 8.44
C HIS A 131 -3.31 -4.24 9.76
N GLU A 132 -4.26 -3.32 9.91
CA GLU A 132 -4.38 -2.50 11.12
C GLU A 132 -4.77 -3.30 12.37
N VAL A 133 -5.60 -4.34 12.20
CA VAL A 133 -5.92 -5.25 13.31
C VAL A 133 -4.69 -6.07 13.73
N LEU A 134 -3.78 -6.40 12.82
CA LEU A 134 -2.53 -7.08 13.16
C LEU A 134 -1.60 -6.19 14.00
N HIS A 135 -1.56 -4.87 13.75
CA HIS A 135 -0.90 -3.92 14.65
C HIS A 135 -1.52 -3.93 16.04
N ALA A 136 -2.84 -3.85 16.12
CA ALA A 136 -3.55 -3.90 17.40
C ALA A 136 -3.33 -5.23 18.15
N ILE A 137 -3.22 -6.35 17.43
CA ILE A 137 -2.88 -7.67 17.98
C ILE A 137 -1.45 -7.68 18.53
N TYR A 138 -0.49 -7.20 17.75
CA TYR A 138 0.91 -7.13 18.14
C TYR A 138 1.12 -6.31 19.40
N ASP A 139 0.45 -5.17 19.49
CA ASP A 139 0.50 -4.27 20.64
C ASP A 139 0.07 -4.96 21.95
N ARG A 140 -0.88 -5.90 21.87
CA ARG A 140 -1.43 -6.69 23.00
C ARG A 140 -0.62 -7.93 23.36
N LEU A 141 0.46 -8.21 22.63
CA LEU A 141 1.34 -9.32 23.00
C LEU A 141 2.20 -8.94 24.21
N SER A 142 2.40 -9.88 25.12
CA SER A 142 3.38 -9.71 26.20
C SER A 142 4.81 -9.74 25.63
N ASP A 143 5.76 -9.10 26.32
CA ASP A 143 7.15 -8.98 25.89
C ASP A 143 7.76 -10.32 25.46
N GLY A 144 7.59 -11.39 26.26
CA GLY A 144 8.12 -12.69 25.91
C GLY A 144 7.46 -13.32 24.67
N ARG A 145 6.21 -12.96 24.35
CA ARG A 145 5.55 -13.37 23.09
C ARG A 145 6.02 -12.54 21.91
N LYS A 146 6.24 -11.24 22.11
CA LYS A 146 6.84 -10.36 21.11
C LYS A 146 8.23 -10.84 20.74
N GLU A 147 9.08 -11.13 21.74
CA GLU A 147 10.44 -11.61 21.51
C GLU A 147 10.48 -12.92 20.68
N ALA A 148 9.65 -13.90 21.03
CA ALA A 148 9.55 -15.16 20.27
C ALA A 148 9.04 -14.93 18.86
N LEU A 149 7.98 -14.14 18.68
CA LEU A 149 7.41 -13.81 17.38
C LEU A 149 8.40 -13.03 16.51
N ASN A 150 9.09 -12.04 17.07
CA ASN A 150 10.08 -11.22 16.35
C ASN A 150 11.23 -12.06 15.79
N SER A 151 11.65 -13.10 16.53
CA SER A 151 12.65 -14.04 16.01
C SER A 151 12.12 -14.80 14.79
N ASP A 152 10.88 -15.28 14.82
CA ASP A 152 10.28 -16.02 13.71
C ASP A 152 10.05 -15.11 12.49
N LEU A 153 9.55 -13.89 12.71
CA LEU A 153 9.34 -12.88 11.66
C LEU A 153 10.66 -12.49 10.98
N LYS A 154 11.69 -12.24 11.79
CA LYS A 154 13.02 -11.88 11.27
C LYS A 154 13.63 -13.00 10.43
N ASN A 155 13.55 -14.24 10.91
CA ASN A 155 14.06 -15.38 10.16
C ASN A 155 13.32 -15.52 8.83
N TYR A 156 12.00 -15.39 8.84
CA TYR A 156 11.21 -15.44 7.63
C TYR A 156 11.59 -14.33 6.64
N TYR A 157 11.75 -13.10 7.10
CA TYR A 157 12.14 -11.95 6.27
C TYR A 157 13.54 -12.13 5.66
N GLU A 158 14.54 -12.58 6.45
CA GLU A 158 15.90 -12.80 5.96
C GLU A 158 15.95 -13.91 4.89
N ASP A 159 15.12 -14.94 5.01
CA ASP A 159 15.03 -16.05 4.04
C ASP A 159 14.30 -15.62 2.74
N HIS A 160 13.52 -14.51 2.77
CA HIS A 160 12.71 -14.04 1.63
C HIS A 160 13.01 -12.58 1.26
N LYS A 161 14.20 -12.10 1.54
CA LYS A 161 14.62 -10.71 1.31
C LYS A 161 14.48 -10.26 -0.14
N ASP A 162 14.66 -11.19 -1.07
CA ASP A 162 14.45 -11.00 -2.50
C ASP A 162 13.00 -10.68 -2.89
N VAL A 163 12.02 -11.14 -2.09
CA VAL A 163 10.58 -10.89 -2.31
C VAL A 163 10.13 -9.57 -1.68
N PHE A 164 10.66 -9.25 -0.49
CA PHE A 164 10.27 -8.03 0.26
C PHE A 164 11.09 -6.81 -0.15
N GLY A 165 12.28 -6.99 -0.78
CA GLY A 165 13.18 -5.90 -1.12
C GLY A 165 13.62 -5.09 0.11
N ASP A 166 13.89 -3.82 -0.10
CA ASP A 166 14.31 -2.87 0.94
C ASP A 166 13.11 -2.20 1.65
N TYR A 167 11.90 -2.79 1.51
CA TYR A 167 10.66 -2.20 2.03
C TYR A 167 10.72 -1.92 3.53
N MET A 168 11.38 -2.80 4.29
CA MET A 168 11.51 -2.66 5.74
C MET A 168 12.54 -1.60 6.18
N ASP A 169 13.39 -1.11 5.28
CA ASP A 169 14.41 -0.10 5.60
C ASP A 169 13.80 1.28 5.85
N ALA A 170 12.54 1.49 5.44
CA ALA A 170 11.81 2.74 5.66
C ALA A 170 11.27 2.90 7.10
N TYR A 171 11.21 1.81 7.88
CA TYR A 171 10.61 1.81 9.20
C TYR A 171 11.64 2.00 10.33
N SER A 172 11.25 2.74 11.38
CA SER A 172 12.06 2.89 12.58
C SER A 172 12.23 1.55 13.33
N GLU A 173 13.25 1.43 14.20
CA GLU A 173 13.45 0.21 15.01
C GLU A 173 12.22 -0.14 15.85
N GLU A 174 11.46 0.85 16.32
CA GLU A 174 10.26 0.68 17.13
C GLU A 174 9.10 0.09 16.30
N GLN A 175 8.95 0.54 15.06
CA GLN A 175 7.89 0.11 14.14
C GLN A 175 8.22 -1.19 13.40
N TYR A 176 9.49 -1.52 13.24
CA TYR A 176 9.97 -2.61 12.39
C TYR A 176 9.23 -3.94 12.56
N TYR A 177 9.11 -4.42 13.79
CA TYR A 177 8.50 -5.73 14.02
C TYR A 177 6.99 -5.73 13.96
N THR A 178 6.33 -4.64 14.32
CA THR A 178 4.88 -4.53 14.17
C THR A 178 4.48 -4.45 12.71
N GLU A 179 5.25 -3.72 11.89
CA GLU A 179 5.07 -3.68 10.44
C GLU A 179 5.34 -5.04 9.81
N LEU A 180 6.46 -5.67 10.14
CA LEU A 180 6.81 -6.97 9.60
C LEU A 180 5.76 -8.04 9.93
N HIS A 181 5.19 -8.00 11.15
CA HIS A 181 4.07 -8.84 11.55
C HIS A 181 2.84 -8.62 10.66
N SER A 182 2.46 -7.37 10.44
CA SER A 182 1.29 -7.03 9.64
C SER A 182 1.49 -7.35 8.17
N ILE A 183 2.67 -7.06 7.61
CA ILE A 183 3.00 -7.32 6.21
C ILE A 183 3.05 -8.83 5.91
N ILE A 184 3.73 -9.62 6.72
CA ILE A 184 3.78 -11.07 6.52
C ILE A 184 2.39 -11.67 6.66
N GLY A 185 1.62 -11.28 7.69
CA GLY A 185 0.28 -11.76 7.90
C GLY A 185 -0.69 -11.39 6.78
N GLN A 186 -0.50 -10.23 6.14
CA GLN A 186 -1.36 -9.75 5.05
C GLN A 186 -1.02 -10.37 3.69
N ARG A 187 0.26 -10.72 3.44
CA ARG A 187 0.75 -10.99 2.08
C ARG A 187 1.13 -12.45 1.81
N VAL A 188 1.31 -13.26 2.87
CA VAL A 188 1.89 -14.60 2.76
C VAL A 188 0.85 -15.66 3.11
N TYR A 189 0.68 -16.64 2.19
CA TYR A 189 -0.21 -17.77 2.42
C TYR A 189 0.34 -18.74 3.46
N ASP A 190 -0.55 -19.46 4.13
CA ASP A 190 -0.22 -20.45 5.16
C ASP A 190 0.82 -21.49 4.73
N ASN A 191 0.80 -21.90 3.46
CA ASN A 191 1.72 -22.91 2.94
C ASN A 191 3.16 -22.40 2.79
N ASP A 192 3.34 -21.09 2.71
CA ASP A 192 4.65 -20.44 2.57
C ASP A 192 5.20 -19.97 3.92
N LEU A 193 4.37 -20.06 4.99
CA LEU A 193 4.76 -19.70 6.36
C LEU A 193 5.42 -20.87 7.07
N SER A 194 6.30 -20.56 8.05
CA SER A 194 6.74 -21.53 9.04
C SER A 194 5.56 -22.01 9.91
N ASP A 195 5.65 -23.22 10.45
CA ASP A 195 4.62 -23.76 11.35
C ASP A 195 4.32 -22.83 12.53
N SER A 196 5.31 -22.12 13.05
CA SER A 196 5.14 -21.16 14.14
C SER A 196 4.30 -19.97 13.73
N LEU A 197 4.63 -19.32 12.58
CA LEU A 197 3.88 -18.18 12.06
C LEU A 197 2.47 -18.59 11.61
N LYS A 198 2.33 -19.71 10.91
CA LYS A 198 1.02 -20.28 10.57
C LYS A 198 0.13 -20.47 11.80
N ASN A 199 0.67 -21.12 12.85
CA ASN A 199 -0.05 -21.30 14.11
C ASN A 199 -0.31 -19.98 14.84
N HIS A 200 0.51 -18.95 14.59
CA HIS A 200 0.29 -17.63 15.15
C HIS A 200 -0.93 -16.96 14.50
N TYR A 201 -0.98 -16.85 13.16
CA TYR A 201 -2.09 -16.21 12.46
C TYR A 201 -3.42 -16.97 12.55
N ALA A 202 -3.38 -18.31 12.60
CA ALA A 202 -4.56 -19.15 12.82
C ALA A 202 -5.31 -18.88 14.17
N LYS A 203 -4.68 -18.19 15.12
CA LYS A 203 -5.36 -17.74 16.34
C LYS A 203 -6.31 -16.58 16.10
N TYR A 204 -6.13 -15.85 15.01
CA TYR A 204 -6.78 -14.57 14.73
C TYR A 204 -7.72 -14.61 13.55
N PHE A 205 -7.45 -15.43 12.53
CA PHE A 205 -8.26 -15.56 11.34
C PHE A 205 -8.87 -16.96 11.23
N LYS A 206 -10.15 -17.06 10.87
CA LYS A 206 -10.83 -18.34 10.63
C LYS A 206 -10.26 -19.06 9.42
N ASN A 207 -9.88 -18.29 8.40
CA ASN A 207 -9.20 -18.74 7.18
C ASN A 207 -8.21 -17.66 6.77
N HIS A 208 -6.95 -17.81 7.16
CA HIS A 208 -5.92 -16.82 6.88
C HIS A 208 -5.65 -16.66 5.38
N ASP A 209 -5.58 -17.75 4.62
CA ASP A 209 -5.40 -17.69 3.17
C ASP A 209 -6.49 -16.88 2.46
N ALA A 210 -7.75 -17.00 2.91
CA ALA A 210 -8.83 -16.18 2.35
C ALA A 210 -8.67 -14.70 2.63
N THR A 211 -8.01 -14.31 3.73
CA THR A 211 -7.73 -12.90 4.02
C THR A 211 -6.57 -12.38 3.19
N VAL A 212 -5.55 -13.20 2.91
CA VAL A 212 -4.44 -12.86 2.01
C VAL A 212 -4.93 -12.61 0.57
N GLU A 213 -6.00 -13.32 0.14
CA GLU A 213 -6.60 -13.12 -1.18
C GLU A 213 -7.08 -11.68 -1.42
N PHE A 214 -7.52 -10.95 -0.39
CA PHE A 214 -7.92 -9.54 -0.55
C PHE A 214 -6.74 -8.68 -0.99
N TYR A 215 -5.57 -8.85 -0.36
CA TYR A 215 -4.35 -8.15 -0.76
C TYR A 215 -3.94 -8.55 -2.19
N LYS A 216 -3.90 -9.85 -2.50
CA LYS A 216 -3.51 -10.35 -3.82
C LYS A 216 -4.44 -9.86 -4.93
N LYS A 217 -5.74 -9.77 -4.65
CA LYS A 217 -6.76 -9.36 -5.61
C LYS A 217 -6.55 -7.93 -6.10
N TYR A 218 -6.44 -6.96 -5.18
CA TYR A 218 -6.29 -5.58 -5.61
C TYR A 218 -4.88 -5.29 -6.17
N THR A 219 -3.83 -5.89 -5.60
CA THR A 219 -2.47 -5.73 -6.14
C THR A 219 -2.32 -6.35 -7.52
N ALA A 220 -3.06 -7.41 -7.85
CA ALA A 220 -3.08 -7.96 -9.20
C ALA A 220 -3.63 -6.95 -10.23
N VAL A 221 -4.58 -6.10 -9.85
CA VAL A 221 -5.10 -5.03 -10.74
C VAL A 221 -4.00 -3.99 -10.99
N LEU A 222 -3.28 -3.57 -9.95
CA LEU A 222 -2.18 -2.60 -10.07
C LEU A 222 -1.04 -3.15 -10.95
N ASN A 223 -0.61 -4.39 -10.69
CA ASN A 223 0.44 -5.05 -11.45
C ASN A 223 0.05 -5.25 -12.93
N ALA A 224 -1.22 -5.56 -13.20
CA ALA A 224 -1.71 -5.69 -14.58
C ALA A 224 -1.70 -4.36 -15.33
N GLU A 225 -1.93 -3.25 -14.65
CA GLU A 225 -1.85 -1.92 -15.26
C GLU A 225 -0.40 -1.52 -15.55
N GLU A 226 0.50 -1.73 -14.60
CA GLU A 226 1.94 -1.53 -14.79
C GLU A 226 2.49 -2.35 -15.97
N GLU A 227 2.11 -3.63 -16.08
CA GLU A 227 2.52 -4.50 -17.19
C GLU A 227 2.04 -3.98 -18.57
N LYS A 228 0.83 -3.40 -18.65
CA LYS A 228 0.32 -2.78 -19.88
C LYS A 228 1.17 -1.58 -20.29
N ILE A 229 1.51 -0.73 -19.34
CA ILE A 229 2.32 0.47 -19.55
C ILE A 229 3.74 0.10 -20.00
N GLU A 230 4.36 -0.87 -19.34
CA GLU A 230 5.69 -1.36 -19.72
C GLU A 230 5.70 -1.90 -21.14
N LYS A 231 4.73 -2.74 -21.52
CA LYS A 231 4.59 -3.25 -22.89
C LYS A 231 4.37 -2.13 -23.93
N ALA A 232 3.55 -1.14 -23.60
CA ALA A 232 3.31 -0.02 -24.50
C ALA A 232 4.58 0.84 -24.65
N LYS A 233 5.33 1.05 -23.60
CA LYS A 233 6.62 1.74 -23.61
C LYS A 233 7.64 1.02 -24.50
N ASP A 234 7.81 -0.29 -24.31
CA ASP A 234 8.73 -1.10 -25.11
C ASP A 234 8.40 -1.05 -26.61
N ALA A 235 7.09 -1.09 -26.93
CA ALA A 235 6.62 -0.95 -28.30
C ALA A 235 6.97 0.43 -28.89
N LEU A 236 6.78 1.50 -28.14
CA LEU A 236 7.15 2.87 -28.56
C LEU A 236 8.67 3.02 -28.74
N ASP A 237 9.47 2.46 -27.86
CA ASP A 237 10.93 2.52 -27.96
C ASP A 237 11.43 1.79 -29.23
N ALA A 238 10.82 0.64 -29.55
CA ALA A 238 11.10 -0.07 -30.80
C ALA A 238 10.70 0.75 -32.05
N MET A 239 9.50 1.35 -32.03
CA MET A 239 9.03 2.21 -33.13
C MET A 239 9.90 3.45 -33.30
N HIS A 240 10.34 4.07 -32.20
CA HIS A 240 11.26 5.21 -32.22
C HIS A 240 12.59 4.84 -32.92
N GLY A 241 13.16 3.68 -32.59
CA GLY A 241 14.37 3.20 -33.28
C GLY A 241 14.19 3.03 -34.78
N ILE A 242 13.05 2.50 -35.22
CA ILE A 242 12.71 2.38 -36.67
C ILE A 242 12.55 3.76 -37.30
N LEU A 243 11.85 4.68 -36.64
CA LEU A 243 11.62 6.05 -37.08
C LEU A 243 12.96 6.79 -37.34
N GLU A 244 13.89 6.73 -36.38
CA GLU A 244 15.19 7.35 -36.51
C GLU A 244 15.99 6.76 -37.72
N ASN A 245 15.94 5.45 -37.90
CA ASN A 245 16.58 4.82 -39.07
C ASN A 245 15.95 5.28 -40.39
N LYS A 246 14.61 5.35 -40.49
CA LYS A 246 13.92 5.87 -41.70
C LYS A 246 14.27 7.32 -41.96
N ARG A 247 14.30 8.18 -40.95
CA ARG A 247 14.69 9.60 -41.07
C ARG A 247 16.11 9.77 -41.56
N ASN A 248 17.07 9.01 -41.03
CA ASN A 248 18.46 9.06 -41.39
C ASN A 248 18.66 8.58 -42.84
N THR A 249 17.97 7.51 -43.24
CA THR A 249 18.00 7.00 -44.62
C THR A 249 17.43 8.04 -45.61
N TYR A 250 16.25 8.58 -45.32
CA TYR A 250 15.63 9.62 -46.15
C TYR A 250 16.54 10.85 -46.29
N ARG A 251 17.13 11.36 -45.22
CA ARG A 251 18.04 12.50 -45.24
C ARG A 251 19.27 12.22 -46.09
N SER A 252 19.88 11.05 -45.99
CA SER A 252 21.03 10.65 -46.77
C SER A 252 20.71 10.56 -48.27
N ASN A 253 19.54 9.96 -48.60
CA ASN A 253 19.09 9.81 -49.99
C ASN A 253 18.74 11.16 -50.59
N LEU A 254 18.08 12.05 -49.87
CA LEU A 254 17.74 13.41 -50.29
C LEU A 254 19.01 14.26 -50.53
N ASP A 255 20.01 14.20 -49.64
CA ASP A 255 21.29 14.88 -49.79
C ASP A 255 22.03 14.40 -51.06
N SER A 256 22.07 13.08 -51.25
CA SER A 256 22.68 12.48 -52.49
C SER A 256 21.96 12.92 -53.74
N TYR A 257 20.62 12.92 -53.72
CA TYR A 257 19.80 13.40 -54.86
C TYR A 257 20.08 14.87 -55.16
N ASN A 258 20.08 15.75 -54.16
CA ASN A 258 20.34 17.18 -54.35
C ASN A 258 21.73 17.43 -54.96
N LYS A 259 22.76 16.73 -54.49
CA LYS A 259 24.12 16.82 -55.10
C LYS A 259 24.14 16.42 -56.59
N GLN A 260 23.36 15.41 -56.96
CA GLN A 260 23.25 14.97 -58.35
C GLN A 260 22.48 15.98 -59.23
N VAL A 261 21.42 16.57 -58.70
CA VAL A 261 20.68 17.66 -59.35
C VAL A 261 21.59 18.87 -59.57
N ASP A 262 22.33 19.31 -58.56
CA ASP A 262 23.28 20.42 -58.65
C ASP A 262 24.38 20.16 -59.68
N TYR A 263 24.87 18.92 -59.72
CA TYR A 263 25.86 18.55 -60.75
C TYR A 263 25.24 18.59 -62.14
N HIS A 264 24.04 18.09 -62.38
CA HIS A 264 23.36 18.13 -63.65
C HIS A 264 23.12 19.57 -64.15
N ASN A 265 22.65 20.45 -63.25
CA ASN A 265 22.41 21.86 -63.54
C ASN A 265 23.69 22.56 -63.97
N ARG A 266 24.79 22.36 -63.24
CA ARG A 266 26.11 22.91 -63.64
C ARG A 266 26.61 22.40 -65.03
N GLN A 267 26.41 21.11 -65.33
CA GLN A 267 26.76 20.57 -66.64
C GLN A 267 25.90 21.18 -67.77
N THR A 268 24.63 21.42 -67.51
CA THR A 268 23.71 22.07 -68.44
C THR A 268 24.13 23.50 -68.72
N GLU A 269 24.52 24.27 -67.69
CA GLU A 269 25.08 25.64 -67.87
C GLU A 269 26.35 25.68 -68.73
N LEU A 270 27.17 24.61 -68.66
CA LEU A 270 28.37 24.43 -69.49
C LEU A 270 28.08 23.89 -70.88
N GLY A 271 26.80 23.72 -71.25
CA GLY A 271 26.39 23.20 -72.55
C GLY A 271 26.39 21.66 -72.65
N ASN A 272 26.63 20.94 -71.57
CA ASN A 272 26.73 19.48 -71.54
C ASN A 272 25.40 18.84 -71.11
N TRP A 273 24.30 19.10 -71.82
CA TRP A 273 22.99 18.54 -71.56
C TRP A 273 22.97 17.02 -71.81
N SER A 274 22.26 16.26 -70.93
CA SER A 274 22.06 14.82 -71.06
C SER A 274 20.60 14.44 -70.73
N GLN A 275 19.83 14.03 -71.77
CA GLN A 275 18.43 13.56 -71.58
C GLN A 275 18.34 12.35 -70.63
N SER A 276 19.23 11.39 -70.86
CA SER A 276 19.26 10.18 -70.01
C SER A 276 19.50 10.48 -68.50
N ARG A 277 20.35 11.49 -68.21
CA ARG A 277 20.61 11.92 -66.86
C ARG A 277 19.40 12.66 -66.26
N TYR A 278 18.74 13.48 -67.05
CA TYR A 278 17.51 14.14 -66.63
C TYR A 278 16.43 13.14 -66.30
N ASP A 279 16.16 12.14 -67.16
CA ASP A 279 15.14 11.09 -66.89
C ASP A 279 15.46 10.26 -65.67
N TYR A 280 16.76 9.98 -65.46
CA TYR A 280 17.20 9.31 -64.21
C TYR A 280 16.89 10.15 -62.95
N LEU A 281 17.19 11.46 -62.96
CA LEU A 281 16.91 12.34 -61.82
C LEU A 281 15.42 12.50 -61.59
N VAL A 282 14.58 12.55 -62.63
CA VAL A 282 13.13 12.58 -62.47
C VAL A 282 12.64 11.29 -61.79
N ALA A 283 13.18 10.12 -62.18
CA ALA A 283 12.83 8.86 -61.50
C ALA A 283 13.31 8.81 -60.07
N GLN A 284 14.51 9.33 -59.75
CA GLN A 284 15.01 9.42 -58.36
C GLN A 284 14.18 10.39 -57.52
N GLY A 285 13.76 11.55 -58.07
CA GLY A 285 12.87 12.49 -57.38
C GLY A 285 11.56 11.83 -56.91
N LYS A 286 10.95 11.04 -57.81
CA LYS A 286 9.74 10.26 -57.41
C LYS A 286 10.00 9.30 -56.26
N ARG A 287 11.15 8.62 -56.23
CA ARG A 287 11.49 7.72 -55.09
C ARG A 287 11.68 8.49 -53.80
N ILE A 288 12.30 9.67 -53.84
CA ILE A 288 12.45 10.54 -52.66
C ILE A 288 11.08 11.00 -52.15
N ASP A 289 10.13 11.33 -53.05
CA ASP A 289 8.76 11.66 -52.66
C ASP A 289 8.04 10.46 -52.00
N GLU A 290 8.18 9.26 -52.57
CA GLU A 290 7.63 8.03 -52.00
C GLU A 290 8.23 7.70 -50.61
N GLU A 291 9.54 7.88 -50.44
CA GLU A 291 10.22 7.71 -49.15
C GLU A 291 9.73 8.73 -48.11
N ARG A 292 9.53 10.00 -48.51
CA ARG A 292 8.96 11.04 -47.65
C ARG A 292 7.55 10.66 -47.20
N ASP A 293 6.70 10.24 -48.13
CA ASP A 293 5.32 9.92 -47.85
C ASP A 293 5.22 8.68 -46.92
N ALA A 294 6.09 7.69 -47.16
CA ALA A 294 6.19 6.53 -46.26
C ALA A 294 6.73 6.88 -44.84
N LEU A 295 7.66 7.85 -44.78
CA LEU A 295 8.16 8.36 -43.50
C LEU A 295 7.05 9.11 -42.73
N ASN A 296 6.30 9.98 -43.42
CA ASN A 296 5.20 10.72 -42.83
C ASN A 296 4.11 9.77 -42.31
N ALA A 297 3.73 8.76 -43.11
CA ALA A 297 2.75 7.74 -42.64
C ALA A 297 3.23 7.00 -41.37
N TYR A 298 4.53 6.71 -41.30
CA TYR A 298 5.08 6.07 -40.07
C TYR A 298 5.12 7.01 -38.86
N ILE A 299 5.35 8.31 -39.06
CA ILE A 299 5.25 9.35 -38.02
C ILE A 299 3.83 9.41 -37.49
N ASP A 300 2.83 9.38 -38.37
CA ASP A 300 1.41 9.40 -37.96
C ASP A 300 1.06 8.16 -37.15
N GLU A 301 1.53 6.98 -37.56
CA GLU A 301 1.37 5.73 -36.82
C GLU A 301 2.02 5.81 -35.42
N TYR A 302 3.27 6.29 -35.34
CA TYR A 302 3.98 6.49 -34.09
C TYR A 302 3.24 7.45 -33.15
N ASN A 303 2.71 8.55 -33.68
CA ASN A 303 1.96 9.52 -32.88
C ASN A 303 0.67 8.91 -32.28
N VAL A 304 -0.02 8.05 -33.02
CA VAL A 304 -1.20 7.31 -32.51
C VAL A 304 -0.81 6.41 -31.34
N GLU A 305 0.31 5.71 -31.41
CA GLU A 305 0.78 4.88 -30.29
C GLU A 305 1.22 5.72 -29.09
N VAL A 306 1.82 6.90 -29.30
CA VAL A 306 2.10 7.86 -28.20
C VAL A 306 0.82 8.31 -27.51
N GLU A 307 -0.25 8.60 -28.24
CA GLU A 307 -1.54 8.96 -27.65
C GLU A 307 -2.12 7.81 -26.80
N LYS A 308 -2.03 6.57 -27.28
CA LYS A 308 -2.47 5.40 -26.50
C LYS A 308 -1.66 5.22 -25.22
N TYR A 309 -0.34 5.37 -25.30
CA TYR A 309 0.54 5.30 -24.14
C TYR A 309 0.20 6.38 -23.10
N ASN A 310 -0.02 7.61 -23.55
CA ASN A 310 -0.44 8.69 -22.65
C ASN A 310 -1.81 8.43 -21.99
N ALA A 311 -2.73 7.79 -22.71
CA ALA A 311 -4.02 7.40 -22.13
C ALA A 311 -3.85 6.34 -21.03
N LEU A 312 -2.98 5.34 -21.23
CA LEU A 312 -2.66 4.34 -20.19
C LEU A 312 -2.04 4.99 -18.95
N LEU A 313 -1.11 5.94 -19.12
CA LEU A 313 -0.53 6.68 -17.98
C LEU A 313 -1.58 7.48 -17.21
N GLU A 314 -2.58 8.04 -17.89
CA GLU A 314 -3.66 8.75 -17.22
C GLU A 314 -4.61 7.78 -16.47
N GLU A 315 -4.89 6.60 -17.05
CA GLU A 315 -5.67 5.55 -16.38
C GLU A 315 -4.94 5.07 -15.11
N GLU A 316 -3.63 4.82 -15.19
CA GLU A 316 -2.79 4.48 -14.04
C GLU A 316 -2.84 5.58 -12.97
N ARG A 317 -2.63 6.83 -13.36
CA ARG A 317 -2.66 7.98 -12.45
C ARG A 317 -4.00 8.08 -11.71
N GLN A 318 -5.12 7.83 -12.40
CA GLN A 318 -6.45 7.83 -11.79
C GLN A 318 -6.65 6.64 -10.85
N LEU A 319 -6.12 5.47 -11.19
CA LEU A 319 -6.19 4.27 -10.35
C LEU A 319 -5.39 4.47 -9.05
N PHE A 320 -4.14 4.91 -9.15
CA PHE A 320 -3.30 5.21 -7.99
C PHE A 320 -3.83 6.40 -7.17
N GLY A 321 -4.43 7.40 -7.84
CA GLY A 321 -5.07 8.52 -7.17
C GLY A 321 -6.21 8.11 -6.24
N LYS A 322 -6.91 7.00 -6.53
CA LYS A 322 -7.94 6.45 -5.63
C LYS A 322 -7.36 5.78 -4.39
N LEU A 323 -6.06 5.43 -4.41
CA LEU A 323 -5.34 4.84 -3.29
C LEU A 323 -4.51 5.87 -2.51
N ASP A 324 -4.61 7.16 -2.85
CA ASP A 324 -3.92 8.24 -2.14
C ASP A 324 -4.93 9.27 -1.65
N SER A 325 -5.21 9.26 -0.35
CA SER A 325 -6.13 10.20 0.29
C SER A 325 -5.74 11.67 0.10
N ARG A 326 -4.45 11.97 -0.09
CA ARG A 326 -3.92 13.33 -0.32
C ARG A 326 -4.21 13.81 -1.74
N PHE A 327 -4.28 12.90 -2.71
CA PHE A 327 -4.59 13.21 -4.10
C PHE A 327 -6.04 13.73 -4.25
N GLU A 328 -7.00 13.12 -3.56
CA GLU A 328 -8.41 13.51 -3.59
C GLU A 328 -8.59 14.93 -3.02
N THR A 329 -7.96 15.24 -1.88
CA THR A 329 -8.02 16.58 -1.28
C THR A 329 -7.39 17.67 -2.14
N THR A 330 -6.40 17.35 -2.95
CA THR A 330 -5.73 18.30 -3.85
C THR A 330 -6.60 18.61 -5.08
N THR A 331 -7.30 17.62 -5.63
CA THR A 331 -8.21 17.80 -6.79
C THR A 331 -9.46 18.59 -6.41
N GLU A 332 -10.05 18.37 -5.25
CA GLU A 332 -11.20 19.16 -4.76
C GLU A 332 -10.85 20.63 -4.53
N LYS A 333 -9.67 20.94 -3.99
CA LYS A 333 -9.20 22.33 -3.82
C LYS A 333 -9.00 23.05 -5.15
N THR A 334 -8.43 22.37 -6.15
CA THR A 334 -8.21 22.96 -7.50
C THR A 334 -9.53 23.20 -8.23
N GLU A 335 -10.56 22.37 -8.06
CA GLU A 335 -11.89 22.58 -8.63
C GLU A 335 -12.67 23.70 -7.93
N SER A 336 -12.46 23.90 -6.63
CA SER A 336 -13.10 25.01 -5.89
C SER A 336 -12.49 26.36 -6.26
N ASP A 337 -11.17 26.43 -6.44
CA ASP A 337 -10.46 27.67 -6.82
C ASP A 337 -10.73 28.08 -8.28
N ASN A 338 -11.07 27.15 -9.16
CA ASN A 338 -11.49 27.46 -10.54
C ASN A 338 -12.96 27.86 -10.70
N LYS A 339 -13.77 27.78 -9.63
CA LYS A 339 -15.20 28.18 -9.63
C LYS A 339 -15.46 29.52 -8.96
N THR A 340 -14.45 30.19 -8.44
CA THR A 340 -14.51 31.54 -7.88
C THR A 340 -13.87 32.55 -8.82
#